data_b2f9c6375bcae5f30729b64920478bdd
#
_entry.id   b2f9c6375bcae5f30729b64920478bdd
#
_cell.length_a   1.000
_cell.length_b   1.000
_cell.length_c   1.000
_cell.angle_alpha   90.00
_cell.angle_beta   90.00
_cell.angle_gamma   90.00
#
_symmetry.space_group_name_H-M   'P 1'
#
loop_
_entity.id
_entity.type
_entity.pdbx_description
1 polymer ?
#
loop_
_entity_poly.entity_id
_entity_poly.type
_entity_poly.pdbx_seq_one_letter_code
_entity_poly.pdbx_strand_id
1 'polypeptide(L)'
;MSQEFRNFLALSYDELEALNLEAKRDRVNRIDAGEVREKRLKYLTDEKRIKALTVLFSDLEGRLHLLDYDKKFLLGSYENLTFDGSSIRGFTAQKESDLRLGIDWSAFYWVPADVFGNGKVLVFGNVIDKDGTPYSGDLRGVLKSYAEKQHREKKYTLNAATEIEGFLFAGRDAEQRYRDTGKFEFINAGGYYHVLPLDPLRQFIDTAAEVQRAMGFQNEKDHPEVAPSQFEINY
;
A
#
# COMPACT_ATOMS: atom_id res chain seq x y z
N MET A 1 -24.28 17.46 -9.49
CA MET A 1 -23.35 17.91 -10.55
C MET A 1 -22.69 16.66 -11.10
N SER A 2 -22.91 16.34 -12.36
CA SER A 2 -22.42 15.14 -13.00
C SER A 2 -20.89 15.12 -13.01
N GLN A 3 -20.29 13.99 -12.68
CA GLN A 3 -18.84 13.73 -12.70
C GLN A 3 -18.23 13.78 -14.13
N GLU A 4 -18.96 14.22 -15.13
CA GLU A 4 -18.56 14.19 -16.53
C GLU A 4 -17.37 15.09 -16.90
N PHE A 5 -16.95 15.99 -16.02
CA PHE A 5 -15.89 16.96 -16.37
C PHE A 5 -14.46 16.53 -16.04
N ARG A 6 -14.24 15.34 -15.48
CA ARG A 6 -12.89 14.89 -15.11
C ARG A 6 -12.61 13.49 -15.67
N ASN A 7 -11.79 13.43 -16.69
CA ASN A 7 -11.32 12.16 -17.23
C ASN A 7 -10.20 11.57 -16.36
N PHE A 8 -10.58 10.96 -15.23
CA PHE A 8 -9.66 10.24 -14.38
C PHE A 8 -9.71 8.74 -14.65
N LEU A 9 -8.59 8.05 -14.41
CA LEU A 9 -8.54 6.60 -14.45
C LEU A 9 -9.49 6.03 -13.38
N ALA A 10 -10.52 5.35 -13.85
CA ALA A 10 -11.40 4.53 -13.04
C ALA A 10 -11.55 3.18 -13.75
N LEU A 11 -11.00 2.12 -13.15
CA LEU A 11 -11.07 0.76 -13.65
C LEU A 11 -12.05 -0.04 -12.81
N SER A 12 -12.71 -1.02 -13.43
CA SER A 12 -13.49 -2.00 -12.68
C SER A 12 -12.58 -2.86 -11.80
N TYR A 13 -13.14 -3.49 -10.79
CA TYR A 13 -12.39 -4.35 -9.87
C TYR A 13 -11.75 -5.53 -10.62
N ASP A 14 -12.43 -6.11 -11.61
CA ASP A 14 -11.89 -7.19 -12.44
C ASP A 14 -10.69 -6.74 -13.29
N GLU A 15 -10.76 -5.52 -13.87
CA GLU A 15 -9.63 -4.95 -14.62
C GLU A 15 -8.44 -4.64 -13.70
N LEU A 16 -8.70 -4.13 -12.49
CA LEU A 16 -7.67 -3.90 -11.49
C LEU A 16 -7.01 -5.21 -11.07
N GLU A 17 -7.78 -6.24 -10.77
CA GLU A 17 -7.27 -7.56 -10.41
C GLU A 17 -6.39 -8.12 -11.53
N ALA A 18 -6.84 -8.08 -12.78
CA ALA A 18 -6.08 -8.57 -13.93
C ALA A 18 -4.70 -7.88 -14.05
N LEU A 19 -4.64 -6.55 -13.93
CA LEU A 19 -3.40 -5.77 -13.98
C LEU A 19 -2.47 -6.09 -12.79
N ASN A 20 -3.02 -6.18 -11.60
CA ASN A 20 -2.25 -6.46 -10.39
C ASN A 20 -1.73 -7.89 -10.37
N LEU A 21 -2.50 -8.87 -10.85
CA LEU A 21 -2.05 -10.26 -11.00
C LEU A 21 -0.96 -10.39 -12.06
N GLU A 22 -1.01 -9.61 -13.15
CA GLU A 22 0.08 -9.54 -14.13
C GLU A 22 1.36 -9.01 -13.48
N ALA A 23 1.27 -7.92 -12.71
CA ALA A 23 2.41 -7.38 -11.97
C ALA A 23 2.95 -8.37 -10.92
N LYS A 24 2.06 -9.13 -10.26
CA LYS A 24 2.44 -10.21 -9.35
C LYS A 24 3.22 -11.33 -10.07
N ARG A 25 2.78 -11.72 -11.28
CA ARG A 25 3.52 -12.70 -12.10
C ARG A 25 4.90 -12.21 -12.47
N ASP A 26 5.07 -10.92 -12.85
CA ASP A 26 6.38 -10.33 -13.12
C ASP A 26 7.34 -10.52 -11.91
N ARG A 27 6.85 -10.26 -10.69
CA ARG A 27 7.62 -10.44 -9.44
C ARG A 27 7.97 -11.91 -9.18
N VAL A 28 6.97 -12.79 -9.25
CA VAL A 28 7.15 -14.24 -8.97
C VAL A 28 8.13 -14.87 -9.96
N ASN A 29 8.03 -14.49 -11.22
CA ASN A 29 8.92 -14.98 -12.28
C ASN A 29 10.27 -14.25 -12.31
N ARG A 30 10.50 -13.28 -11.42
CA ARG A 30 11.75 -12.51 -11.32
C ARG A 30 12.18 -11.89 -12.64
N ILE A 31 11.22 -11.30 -13.36
CA ILE A 31 11.52 -10.55 -14.58
C ILE A 31 12.55 -9.46 -14.26
N ASP A 32 13.45 -9.20 -15.18
CA ASP A 32 14.52 -8.20 -15.01
C ASP A 32 13.96 -6.84 -14.57
N ALA A 33 14.60 -6.23 -13.57
CA ALA A 33 14.14 -5.00 -12.97
C ALA A 33 14.10 -3.82 -13.96
N GLY A 34 15.03 -3.80 -14.93
CA GLY A 34 15.05 -2.81 -16.01
C GLY A 34 13.85 -2.99 -16.94
N GLU A 35 13.57 -4.23 -17.35
CA GLU A 35 12.42 -4.55 -18.18
C GLU A 35 11.09 -4.15 -17.50
N VAL A 36 10.92 -4.49 -16.22
CA VAL A 36 9.74 -4.10 -15.44
C VAL A 36 9.62 -2.58 -15.38
N ARG A 37 10.72 -1.87 -15.10
CA ARG A 37 10.75 -0.41 -15.06
C ARG A 37 10.30 0.20 -16.39
N GLU A 38 10.88 -0.23 -17.49
CA GLU A 38 10.52 0.27 -18.83
C GLU A 38 9.04 0.04 -19.15
N LYS A 39 8.51 -1.13 -18.83
CA LYS A 39 7.09 -1.46 -18.96
C LYS A 39 6.21 -0.49 -18.18
N ARG A 40 6.55 -0.19 -16.92
CA ARG A 40 5.79 0.75 -16.09
C ARG A 40 5.90 2.20 -16.56
N LEU A 41 7.09 2.64 -16.92
CA LEU A 41 7.30 3.99 -17.48
C LEU A 41 6.53 4.19 -18.79
N LYS A 42 6.55 3.19 -19.66
CA LYS A 42 5.73 3.23 -20.89
C LYS A 42 4.24 3.33 -20.57
N TYR A 43 3.73 2.49 -19.67
CA TYR A 43 2.33 2.54 -19.24
C TYR A 43 1.96 3.91 -18.67
N LEU A 44 2.76 4.48 -17.79
CA LEU A 44 2.53 5.81 -17.23
C LEU A 44 2.57 6.93 -18.29
N THR A 45 3.42 6.78 -19.30
CA THR A 45 3.50 7.73 -20.41
C THR A 45 2.25 7.70 -21.28
N ASP A 46 1.76 6.51 -21.57
CA ASP A 46 0.62 6.28 -22.47
C ASP A 46 -0.73 6.57 -21.76
N GLU A 47 -0.87 6.24 -20.48
CA GLU A 47 -2.11 6.43 -19.72
C GLU A 47 -2.29 7.88 -19.27
N LYS A 48 -3.06 8.64 -20.02
CA LYS A 48 -3.24 10.10 -19.80
C LYS A 48 -4.13 10.43 -18.58
N ARG A 49 -4.90 9.48 -18.09
CA ARG A 49 -5.83 9.65 -16.98
C ARG A 49 -5.16 9.58 -15.60
N ILE A 50 -3.99 8.94 -15.49
CA ILE A 50 -3.17 9.00 -14.28
C ILE A 50 -2.54 10.39 -14.17
N LYS A 51 -2.72 11.04 -13.03
CA LYS A 51 -2.21 12.39 -12.75
C LYS A 51 -1.08 12.40 -11.73
N ALA A 52 -1.13 11.48 -10.78
CA ALA A 52 -0.14 11.37 -9.72
C ALA A 52 0.22 9.91 -9.45
N LEU A 53 1.42 9.70 -8.91
CA LEU A 53 1.85 8.44 -8.31
C LEU A 53 2.03 8.66 -6.82
N THR A 54 1.44 7.78 -6.03
CA THR A 54 1.67 7.74 -4.59
C THR A 54 2.82 6.79 -4.30
N VAL A 55 3.94 7.33 -3.83
CA VAL A 55 5.10 6.53 -3.42
C VAL A 55 5.01 6.26 -1.93
N LEU A 56 5.03 5.00 -1.57
CA LEU A 56 4.92 4.49 -0.21
C LEU A 56 6.29 4.05 0.30
N PHE A 57 6.61 4.35 1.55
CA PHE A 57 7.80 3.85 2.23
C PHE A 57 7.55 3.73 3.74
N SER A 58 8.34 2.93 4.45
CA SER A 58 8.20 2.73 5.89
C SER A 58 9.33 3.40 6.67
N ASP A 59 9.02 3.82 7.90
CA ASP A 59 10.01 4.28 8.86
C ASP A 59 10.51 3.15 9.79
N LEU A 60 11.37 3.52 10.75
CA LEU A 60 11.93 2.59 11.74
C LEU A 60 10.89 2.06 12.75
N GLU A 61 9.75 2.72 12.87
CA GLU A 61 8.64 2.27 13.75
C GLU A 61 7.64 1.39 12.98
N GLY A 62 7.89 1.12 11.68
CA GLY A 62 6.99 0.35 10.81
C GLY A 62 5.79 1.16 10.29
N ARG A 63 5.78 2.47 10.49
CA ARG A 63 4.71 3.32 9.97
C ARG A 63 4.85 3.52 8.48
N LEU A 64 3.74 3.45 7.78
CA LEU A 64 3.68 3.71 6.34
C LEU A 64 3.55 5.21 6.09
N HIS A 65 4.50 5.75 5.34
CA HIS A 65 4.47 7.11 4.82
C HIS A 65 4.12 7.11 3.34
N LEU A 66 3.56 8.21 2.86
CA LEU A 66 3.22 8.37 1.45
C LEU A 66 3.52 9.80 0.97
N LEU A 67 3.95 9.88 -0.28
CA LEU A 67 4.13 11.14 -1.01
C LEU A 67 3.47 11.03 -2.39
N ASP A 68 2.62 11.99 -2.73
CA ASP A 68 2.05 12.10 -4.07
C ASP A 68 2.98 12.93 -4.95
N TYR A 69 3.54 12.32 -6.00
CA TYR A 69 4.29 13.02 -7.03
C TYR A 69 3.42 13.25 -8.26
N ASP A 70 3.43 14.48 -8.79
CA ASP A 70 2.89 14.73 -10.13
C ASP A 70 3.54 13.80 -11.15
N LYS A 71 2.74 13.19 -12.02
CA LYS A 71 3.24 12.20 -12.96
C LYS A 71 4.31 12.75 -13.89
N LYS A 72 4.16 13.99 -14.37
CA LYS A 72 5.14 14.60 -15.29
C LYS A 72 6.47 14.83 -14.60
N PHE A 73 6.42 15.32 -13.35
CA PHE A 73 7.60 15.49 -12.52
C PHE A 73 8.31 14.15 -12.30
N LEU A 74 7.55 13.14 -11.87
CA LEU A 74 8.10 11.81 -11.61
C LEU A 74 8.76 11.19 -12.85
N LEU A 75 8.10 11.24 -14.00
CA LEU A 75 8.66 10.71 -15.26
C LEU A 75 9.98 11.37 -15.68
N GLY A 76 10.18 12.65 -15.30
CA GLY A 76 11.43 13.38 -15.54
C GLY A 76 12.49 13.20 -14.46
N SER A 77 12.14 12.66 -13.28
CA SER A 77 12.99 12.71 -12.10
C SER A 77 12.99 11.44 -11.26
N TYR A 78 12.46 10.33 -11.76
CA TYR A 78 12.25 9.10 -10.97
C TYR A 78 13.54 8.49 -10.40
N GLU A 79 14.69 8.85 -10.92
CA GLU A 79 16.00 8.42 -10.40
C GLU A 79 16.51 9.33 -9.25
N ASN A 80 15.85 10.45 -9.01
CA ASN A 80 16.25 11.44 -8.00
C ASN A 80 15.04 12.06 -7.29
N LEU A 81 14.18 11.25 -6.71
CA LEU A 81 13.05 11.71 -5.91
C LEU A 81 13.54 12.00 -4.49
N THR A 82 13.68 13.27 -4.14
CA THR A 82 14.11 13.69 -2.80
C THR A 82 12.93 13.91 -1.87
N PHE A 83 13.15 13.71 -0.58
CA PHE A 83 12.21 14.05 0.50
C PHE A 83 12.98 14.45 1.76
N ASP A 84 12.33 15.22 2.64
CA ASP A 84 12.89 15.61 3.92
C ASP A 84 12.76 14.49 4.96
N GLY A 85 13.87 13.82 5.25
CA GLY A 85 13.94 12.78 6.27
C GLY A 85 13.99 13.29 7.71
N SER A 86 14.30 14.58 7.93
CA SER A 86 14.45 15.13 9.27
C SER A 86 13.12 15.25 10.04
N SER A 87 12.01 15.28 9.31
CA SER A 87 10.65 15.30 9.87
C SER A 87 10.13 13.90 10.23
N ILE A 88 10.90 12.86 9.92
CA ILE A 88 10.55 11.47 10.23
C ILE A 88 11.42 11.01 11.39
N ARG A 89 10.74 10.59 12.47
CA ARG A 89 11.42 10.15 13.69
C ARG A 89 12.39 9.01 13.42
N GLY A 90 13.65 9.20 13.83
CA GLY A 90 14.69 8.19 13.70
C GLY A 90 15.43 8.19 12.36
N PHE A 91 15.05 9.07 11.41
CA PHE A 91 15.78 9.17 10.15
C PHE A 91 16.99 10.10 10.26
N THR A 92 16.93 11.29 9.71
CA THR A 92 18.10 12.16 9.61
C THR A 92 18.04 13.37 10.53
N ALA A 93 19.19 14.01 10.79
CA ALA A 93 19.23 15.30 11.44
C ALA A 93 18.85 16.43 10.47
N GLN A 94 18.30 17.53 10.98
CA GLN A 94 17.82 18.67 10.18
C GLN A 94 18.87 19.24 9.19
N LYS A 95 20.15 19.24 9.57
CA LYS A 95 21.24 19.74 8.70
C LYS A 95 21.66 18.76 7.58
N GLU A 96 21.13 17.55 7.58
CA GLU A 96 21.37 16.50 6.60
C GLU A 96 20.05 15.84 6.19
N SER A 97 19.02 16.65 5.97
CA SER A 97 17.63 16.21 5.86
C SER A 97 17.31 15.41 4.58
N ASP A 98 18.03 15.68 3.50
CA ASP A 98 17.66 15.15 2.18
C ASP A 98 18.01 13.68 2.01
N LEU A 99 16.98 12.86 1.97
CA LEU A 99 17.03 11.47 1.54
C LEU A 99 16.35 11.33 0.17
N ARG A 100 16.51 10.18 -0.45
CA ARG A 100 15.89 9.86 -1.75
C ARG A 100 14.99 8.65 -1.65
N LEU A 101 14.01 8.57 -2.56
CA LEU A 101 13.18 7.39 -2.77
C LEU A 101 13.55 6.74 -4.09
N GLY A 102 14.09 5.53 -4.02
CA GLY A 102 14.29 4.66 -5.17
C GLY A 102 13.04 3.82 -5.38
N ILE A 103 12.36 4.03 -6.51
CA ILE A 103 11.12 3.34 -6.80
C ILE A 103 11.36 1.84 -7.02
N ASP A 104 10.60 1.01 -6.33
CA ASP A 104 10.49 -0.41 -6.60
C ASP A 104 9.39 -0.67 -7.64
N TRP A 105 9.76 -0.61 -8.91
CA TRP A 105 8.83 -0.78 -10.02
C TRP A 105 8.13 -2.14 -10.06
N SER A 106 8.64 -3.12 -9.33
CA SER A 106 7.99 -4.42 -9.16
C SER A 106 6.83 -4.37 -8.16
N ALA A 107 6.84 -3.40 -7.23
CA ALA A 107 5.80 -3.18 -6.23
C ALA A 107 4.86 -2.03 -6.65
N PHE A 108 4.30 -2.15 -7.84
CA PHE A 108 3.38 -1.20 -8.47
C PHE A 108 1.96 -1.75 -8.43
N TYR A 109 1.01 -0.94 -7.95
CA TYR A 109 -0.38 -1.34 -7.74
C TYR A 109 -1.36 -0.37 -8.39
N TRP A 110 -2.27 -0.91 -9.16
CA TRP A 110 -3.48 -0.21 -9.57
C TRP A 110 -4.52 -0.32 -8.46
N VAL A 111 -5.15 0.78 -8.10
CA VAL A 111 -6.00 0.82 -6.90
C VAL A 111 -7.42 1.28 -7.23
N PRO A 112 -8.42 0.77 -6.49
CA PRO A 112 -9.81 1.20 -6.65
C PRO A 112 -9.99 2.69 -6.43
N ALA A 113 -10.58 3.38 -7.41
CA ALA A 113 -10.74 4.83 -7.39
C ALA A 113 -11.73 5.34 -6.34
N ASP A 114 -12.71 4.53 -5.97
CA ASP A 114 -13.71 4.80 -4.94
C ASP A 114 -13.13 4.75 -3.51
N VAL A 115 -11.99 4.06 -3.32
CA VAL A 115 -11.30 3.97 -2.03
C VAL A 115 -10.09 4.90 -1.96
N PHE A 116 -9.23 4.88 -2.97
CA PHE A 116 -7.94 5.59 -2.96
C PHE A 116 -7.96 6.92 -3.72
N GLY A 117 -9.06 7.23 -4.39
CA GLY A 117 -9.19 8.42 -5.24
C GLY A 117 -8.80 8.18 -6.70
N ASN A 118 -9.37 8.98 -7.57
CA ASN A 118 -9.25 8.84 -9.02
C ASN A 118 -7.86 9.24 -9.55
N GLY A 119 -7.40 8.53 -10.57
CA GLY A 119 -6.18 8.87 -11.32
C GLY A 119 -4.89 8.62 -10.57
N LYS A 120 -4.89 7.72 -9.60
CA LYS A 120 -3.72 7.34 -8.81
C LYS A 120 -3.33 5.89 -9.03
N VAL A 121 -2.06 5.63 -8.81
CA VAL A 121 -1.47 4.31 -8.61
C VAL A 121 -0.54 4.38 -7.40
N LEU A 122 -0.36 3.26 -6.73
CA LEU A 122 0.56 3.14 -5.60
C LEU A 122 1.83 2.43 -6.05
N VAL A 123 2.97 2.87 -5.53
CA VAL A 123 4.24 2.17 -5.73
C VAL A 123 5.07 2.25 -4.46
N PHE A 124 5.78 1.18 -4.11
CA PHE A 124 6.70 1.23 -2.98
C PHE A 124 8.05 1.79 -3.41
N GLY A 125 8.66 2.58 -2.52
CA GLY A 125 10.02 3.06 -2.62
C GLY A 125 10.90 2.47 -1.52
N ASN A 126 12.18 2.36 -1.81
CA ASN A 126 13.22 2.14 -0.81
C ASN A 126 13.90 3.48 -0.51
N VAL A 127 14.27 3.71 0.74
CA VAL A 127 14.98 4.92 1.11
C VAL A 127 16.47 4.78 0.76
N ILE A 128 16.99 5.78 0.11
CA ILE A 128 18.38 5.85 -0.39
C ILE A 128 19.06 7.07 0.22
N ASP A 129 20.28 6.91 0.70
CA ASP A 129 21.09 7.98 1.23
C ASP A 129 21.54 8.97 0.12
N LYS A 130 22.04 10.13 0.51
CA LYS A 130 22.54 11.20 -0.37
C LYS A 130 23.65 10.73 -1.32
N ASP A 131 24.44 9.75 -0.92
CA ASP A 131 25.52 9.16 -1.73
C ASP A 131 25.06 8.06 -2.70
N GLY A 132 23.76 7.74 -2.72
CA GLY A 132 23.16 6.72 -3.57
C GLY A 132 23.20 5.30 -2.98
N THR A 133 23.69 5.13 -1.77
CA THR A 133 23.68 3.85 -1.07
C THR A 133 22.31 3.59 -0.39
N PRO A 134 21.94 2.33 -0.14
CA PRO A 134 20.74 2.03 0.65
C PRO A 134 20.83 2.66 2.05
N TYR A 135 19.80 3.38 2.44
CA TYR A 135 19.73 3.99 3.76
C TYR A 135 19.58 2.91 4.84
N SER A 136 20.42 2.96 5.85
CA SER A 136 20.48 1.94 6.91
C SER A 136 19.21 1.85 7.78
N GLY A 137 18.42 2.92 7.82
CA GLY A 137 17.13 2.98 8.51
C GLY A 137 15.94 2.51 7.67
N ASP A 138 16.15 2.09 6.41
CA ASP A 138 15.09 1.52 5.58
C ASP A 138 14.90 0.03 5.85
N LEU A 139 13.98 -0.31 6.75
CA LEU A 139 13.69 -1.71 7.11
C LEU A 139 13.19 -2.53 5.92
N ARG A 140 12.44 -1.92 4.99
CA ARG A 140 12.01 -2.57 3.76
C ARG A 140 13.20 -2.93 2.86
N GLY A 141 14.14 -2.01 2.70
CA GLY A 141 15.37 -2.23 1.95
C GLY A 141 16.25 -3.31 2.58
N VAL A 142 16.36 -3.33 3.91
CA VAL A 142 17.07 -4.38 4.67
C VAL A 142 16.43 -5.76 4.41
N LEU A 143 15.11 -5.88 4.53
CA LEU A 143 14.39 -7.14 4.28
C LEU A 143 14.56 -7.60 2.83
N LYS A 144 14.43 -6.69 1.86
CA LYS A 144 14.64 -6.98 0.44
C LYS A 144 16.05 -7.52 0.18
N SER A 145 17.06 -6.83 0.67
CA SER A 145 18.47 -7.24 0.52
C SER A 145 18.74 -8.61 1.13
N TYR A 146 18.15 -8.90 2.30
CA TYR A 146 18.23 -10.20 2.94
C TYR A 146 17.56 -11.29 2.11
N ALA A 147 16.35 -11.07 1.63
CA ALA A 147 15.62 -12.02 0.80
C ALA A 147 16.38 -12.32 -0.51
N GLU A 148 16.92 -11.31 -1.17
CA GLU A 148 17.74 -11.45 -2.37
C GLU A 148 19.02 -12.26 -2.10
N LYS A 149 19.67 -12.00 -0.97
CA LYS A 149 20.86 -12.78 -0.53
C LYS A 149 20.50 -14.26 -0.35
N GLN A 150 19.42 -14.56 0.39
CA GLN A 150 18.99 -15.95 0.60
C GLN A 150 18.67 -16.66 -0.72
N HIS A 151 18.03 -15.95 -1.64
CA HIS A 151 17.74 -16.52 -2.95
C HIS A 151 18.99 -16.76 -3.77
N ARG A 152 19.92 -15.80 -3.82
CA ARG A 152 21.17 -15.93 -4.58
C ARG A 152 22.04 -17.08 -4.07
N GLU A 153 22.20 -17.18 -2.74
CA GLU A 153 23.13 -18.13 -2.12
C GLU A 153 22.53 -19.52 -1.92
N LYS A 154 21.24 -19.60 -1.59
CA LYS A 154 20.59 -20.86 -1.17
C LYS A 154 19.38 -21.26 -2.02
N LYS A 155 18.98 -20.42 -2.98
CA LYS A 155 17.76 -20.58 -3.78
C LYS A 155 16.47 -20.59 -2.96
N TYR A 156 16.50 -20.03 -1.77
CA TYR A 156 15.31 -19.93 -0.93
C TYR A 156 14.41 -18.79 -1.41
N THR A 157 13.10 -19.02 -1.32
CA THR A 157 12.07 -18.00 -1.47
C THR A 157 11.38 -17.85 -0.12
N LEU A 158 11.26 -16.61 0.34
CA LEU A 158 10.54 -16.29 1.57
C LEU A 158 9.06 -16.08 1.22
N ASN A 159 8.19 -16.78 1.92
CA ASN A 159 6.75 -16.59 1.88
C ASN A 159 6.27 -16.16 3.27
N ALA A 160 5.28 -15.29 3.31
CA ALA A 160 4.63 -14.86 4.53
C ALA A 160 3.11 -14.93 4.31
N ALA A 161 2.40 -15.45 5.27
CA ALA A 161 0.96 -15.28 5.42
C ALA A 161 0.74 -14.23 6.52
N THR A 162 -0.20 -13.35 6.30
CA THR A 162 -0.50 -12.28 7.26
C THR A 162 -1.94 -12.41 7.74
N GLU A 163 -2.12 -12.24 9.03
CA GLU A 163 -3.41 -12.10 9.70
C GLU A 163 -3.52 -10.65 10.18
N ILE A 164 -4.53 -9.93 9.69
CA ILE A 164 -4.78 -8.56 10.11
C ILE A 164 -6.02 -8.56 10.98
N GLU A 165 -5.84 -8.27 12.25
CA GLU A 165 -6.93 -8.09 13.20
C GLU A 165 -7.08 -6.63 13.59
N GLY A 166 -8.33 -6.22 13.81
CA GLY A 166 -8.63 -4.84 14.21
C GLY A 166 -10.03 -4.68 14.77
N PHE A 167 -10.30 -3.49 15.29
CA PHE A 167 -11.60 -3.12 15.84
C PHE A 167 -12.21 -1.96 15.06
N LEU A 168 -13.50 -2.03 14.80
CA LEU A 168 -14.28 -0.91 14.26
C LEU A 168 -15.17 -0.31 15.36
N PHE A 169 -15.10 1.00 15.49
CA PHE A 169 -15.92 1.74 16.44
C PHE A 169 -16.92 2.64 15.70
N ALA A 170 -18.05 2.93 16.36
CA ALA A 170 -19.09 3.76 15.78
C ALA A 170 -18.63 5.22 15.58
N GLY A 171 -18.86 5.76 14.38
CA GLY A 171 -18.60 7.15 14.02
C GLY A 171 -17.15 7.49 13.72
N ARG A 172 -16.97 8.51 12.87
CA ARG A 172 -15.64 9.03 12.48
C ARG A 172 -14.95 9.80 13.61
N ASP A 173 -15.67 10.16 14.64
CA ASP A 173 -15.25 10.88 15.84
C ASP A 173 -14.96 9.95 17.04
N ALA A 174 -14.92 8.64 16.83
CA ALA A 174 -14.77 7.65 17.88
C ALA A 174 -13.53 7.91 18.79
N GLU A 175 -12.41 8.31 18.18
CA GLU A 175 -11.19 8.64 18.93
C GLU A 175 -11.38 9.88 19.82
N GLN A 176 -12.04 10.91 19.33
CA GLN A 176 -12.35 12.12 20.11
C GLN A 176 -13.29 11.77 21.26
N ARG A 177 -14.36 11.01 21.00
CA ARG A 177 -15.28 10.55 22.05
C ARG A 177 -14.58 9.71 23.11
N TYR A 178 -13.62 8.89 22.72
CA TYR A 178 -12.83 8.14 23.70
C TYR A 178 -12.00 9.08 24.60
N ARG A 179 -11.38 10.12 24.04
CA ARG A 179 -10.65 11.13 24.85
C ARG A 179 -11.57 11.84 25.83
N ASP A 180 -12.79 12.13 25.43
CA ASP A 180 -13.76 12.88 26.25
C ASP A 180 -14.46 12.01 27.32
N THR A 181 -14.69 10.71 27.01
CA THR A 181 -15.51 9.84 27.84
C THR A 181 -14.80 8.60 28.38
N GLY A 182 -13.63 8.25 27.85
CA GLY A 182 -12.93 7.01 28.16
C GLY A 182 -13.59 5.75 27.59
N LYS A 183 -14.52 5.87 26.63
CA LYS A 183 -15.28 4.72 26.10
C LYS A 183 -15.30 4.71 24.59
N PHE A 184 -15.17 3.52 24.02
CA PHE A 184 -15.49 3.24 22.64
C PHE A 184 -16.91 2.70 22.51
N GLU A 185 -17.61 3.09 21.46
CA GLU A 185 -18.91 2.55 21.09
C GLU A 185 -18.73 1.46 20.04
N PHE A 186 -19.09 0.24 20.38
CA PHE A 186 -19.01 -0.91 19.48
C PHE A 186 -20.14 -0.90 18.46
N ILE A 187 -19.85 -1.38 17.24
CA ILE A 187 -20.84 -1.49 16.16
C ILE A 187 -21.46 -2.88 16.07
N ASN A 188 -20.88 -3.85 16.78
CA ASN A 188 -21.30 -5.25 16.76
C ASN A 188 -21.09 -5.86 18.14
N ALA A 189 -21.97 -6.79 18.54
CA ALA A 189 -21.91 -7.45 19.84
C ALA A 189 -20.78 -8.48 19.99
N GLY A 190 -20.10 -8.82 18.89
CA GLY A 190 -19.08 -9.86 18.84
C GLY A 190 -19.64 -11.26 18.56
N GLY A 191 -18.74 -12.16 18.30
CA GLY A 191 -19.02 -13.57 18.06
C GLY A 191 -18.21 -14.16 16.91
N TYR A 192 -17.38 -15.14 17.23
CA TYR A 192 -16.53 -15.85 16.26
C TYR A 192 -17.36 -16.46 15.14
N TYR A 193 -17.08 -16.07 13.90
CA TYR A 193 -17.84 -16.44 12.69
C TYR A 193 -19.31 -16.05 12.70
N HIS A 194 -19.72 -15.15 13.58
CA HIS A 194 -21.12 -14.77 13.72
C HIS A 194 -21.60 -13.98 12.49
N VAL A 195 -22.75 -14.34 11.95
CA VAL A 195 -23.36 -13.67 10.81
C VAL A 195 -24.64 -12.99 11.26
N LEU A 196 -24.70 -11.68 11.09
CA LEU A 196 -25.91 -10.88 11.26
C LEU A 196 -26.27 -10.22 9.93
N PRO A 197 -27.55 -10.25 9.50
CA PRO A 197 -27.98 -9.52 8.33
C PRO A 197 -27.70 -8.01 8.48
N LEU A 198 -27.15 -7.38 7.43
CA LEU A 198 -26.81 -5.95 7.39
C LEU A 198 -25.86 -5.49 8.50
N ASP A 199 -25.03 -6.40 9.01
CA ASP A 199 -24.02 -6.07 10.01
C ASP A 199 -22.94 -5.12 9.43
N PRO A 200 -22.74 -3.92 10.01
CA PRO A 200 -21.71 -2.99 9.53
C PRO A 200 -20.28 -3.57 9.56
N LEU A 201 -19.96 -4.45 10.52
CA LEU A 201 -18.69 -5.13 10.58
C LEU A 201 -18.51 -6.09 9.40
N ARG A 202 -19.54 -6.86 9.06
CA ARG A 202 -19.52 -7.74 7.90
C ARG A 202 -19.40 -6.96 6.59
N GLN A 203 -20.11 -5.85 6.46
CA GLN A 203 -19.99 -4.98 5.28
C GLN A 203 -18.57 -4.44 5.10
N PHE A 204 -17.90 -4.05 6.19
CA PHE A 204 -16.51 -3.63 6.15
C PHE A 204 -15.59 -4.77 5.69
N ILE A 205 -15.73 -5.97 6.29
CA ILE A 205 -14.94 -7.14 5.93
C ILE A 205 -15.10 -7.48 4.44
N ASP A 206 -16.34 -7.55 3.95
CA ASP A 206 -16.61 -7.85 2.54
C ASP A 206 -16.01 -6.80 1.60
N THR A 207 -16.16 -5.51 1.93
CA THR A 207 -15.59 -4.44 1.13
C THR A 207 -14.05 -4.48 1.13
N ALA A 208 -13.43 -4.71 2.29
CA ALA A 208 -11.97 -4.83 2.40
C ALA A 208 -11.45 -6.02 1.58
N ALA A 209 -12.14 -7.16 1.64
CA ALA A 209 -11.79 -8.34 0.85
C ALA A 209 -11.88 -8.08 -0.66
N GLU A 210 -12.93 -7.40 -1.15
CA GLU A 210 -13.05 -7.03 -2.56
C GLU A 210 -11.92 -6.09 -3.01
N VAL A 211 -11.59 -5.07 -2.21
CA VAL A 211 -10.47 -4.15 -2.48
C VAL A 211 -9.15 -4.92 -2.56
N GLN A 212 -8.91 -5.84 -1.64
CA GLN A 212 -7.68 -6.65 -1.64
C GLN A 212 -7.58 -7.54 -2.88
N ARG A 213 -8.68 -8.21 -3.30
CA ARG A 213 -8.71 -8.98 -4.54
C ARG A 213 -8.41 -8.12 -5.76
N ALA A 214 -9.05 -6.95 -5.86
CA ALA A 214 -8.77 -6.00 -6.93
C ALA A 214 -7.30 -5.58 -6.96
N MET A 215 -6.64 -5.51 -5.81
CA MET A 215 -5.20 -5.23 -5.71
C MET A 215 -4.30 -6.45 -5.93
N GLY A 216 -4.87 -7.61 -6.28
CA GLY A 216 -4.13 -8.84 -6.59
C GLY A 216 -3.68 -9.63 -5.36
N PHE A 217 -4.22 -9.32 -4.18
CA PHE A 217 -4.02 -10.14 -2.99
C PHE A 217 -4.90 -11.39 -3.03
N GLN A 218 -4.44 -12.42 -2.39
CA GLN A 218 -5.07 -13.73 -2.38
C GLN A 218 -5.63 -13.99 -0.98
N ASN A 219 -6.88 -13.52 -0.76
CA ASN A 219 -7.55 -13.72 0.52
C ASN A 219 -7.80 -15.21 0.77
N GLU A 220 -7.61 -15.63 2.00
CA GLU A 220 -7.92 -16.99 2.45
C GLU A 220 -9.25 -17.05 3.21
N LYS A 221 -9.35 -16.31 4.31
CA LYS A 221 -10.52 -16.25 5.19
C LYS A 221 -10.69 -14.85 5.72
N ASP A 222 -11.90 -14.37 5.75
CA ASP A 222 -12.25 -13.06 6.30
C ASP A 222 -13.48 -13.23 7.20
N HIS A 223 -13.37 -12.86 8.47
CA HIS A 223 -14.44 -13.13 9.44
C HIS A 223 -14.50 -12.16 10.62
N PRO A 224 -15.68 -12.04 11.29
CA PRO A 224 -15.74 -11.45 12.61
C PRO A 224 -14.99 -12.31 13.62
N GLU A 225 -14.28 -11.63 14.52
CA GLU A 225 -13.57 -12.24 15.64
C GLU A 225 -14.44 -12.38 16.91
N VAL A 226 -13.87 -12.98 17.97
CA VAL A 226 -14.55 -13.27 19.23
C VAL A 226 -15.06 -12.00 19.91
N ALA A 227 -14.24 -10.95 19.94
CA ALA A 227 -14.58 -9.72 20.66
C ALA A 227 -15.57 -8.83 19.90
N PRO A 228 -16.36 -8.02 20.62
CA PRO A 228 -17.24 -7.03 19.96
C PRO A 228 -16.48 -6.15 18.99
N SER A 229 -17.03 -5.96 17.78
CA SER A 229 -16.48 -5.12 16.71
C SER A 229 -15.09 -5.51 16.19
N GLN A 230 -14.60 -6.69 16.52
CA GLN A 230 -13.32 -7.21 16.04
C GLN A 230 -13.48 -7.98 14.74
N PHE A 231 -12.58 -7.71 13.80
CA PHE A 231 -12.48 -8.42 12.52
C PHE A 231 -11.09 -9.05 12.36
N GLU A 232 -11.03 -10.09 11.54
CA GLU A 232 -9.79 -10.69 11.05
C GLU A 232 -9.86 -10.86 9.54
N ILE A 233 -8.73 -10.55 8.87
CA ILE A 233 -8.55 -10.71 7.43
C ILE A 233 -7.23 -11.45 7.20
N ASN A 234 -7.29 -12.57 6.48
CA ASN A 234 -6.18 -13.48 6.21
C ASN A 234 -5.79 -13.48 4.73
N TYR A 235 -4.47 -13.34 4.43
CA TYR A 235 -3.95 -13.46 3.06
C TYR A 235 -2.44 -13.73 3.01
#